data_7b1acca9f8235fd2f9863f07a1cd6977
#
_entry.id   7b1acca9f8235fd2f9863f07a1cd6977
#
_cell.length_a   1.000
_cell.length_b   1.000
_cell.length_c   1.000
_cell.angle_alpha   90.00
_cell.angle_beta   90.00
_cell.angle_gamma   90.00
#
_symmetry.space_group_name_H-M   'P 1'
#
loop_
_entity.id
_entity.type
_entity.pdbx_description
1 polymer ?
#
loop_
_entity_poly.entity_id
_entity_poly.type
_entity_poly.pdbx_seq_one_letter_code
_entity_poly.pdbx_strand_id
1 'polypeptide(L)'
;MRKFAVDISPLKKYPDFRNLWSAGLISYFGSMITYVSIPFQIKELTGSYIAVGAMGAVELLPLIFFGLYGGVLADKVDRQKMIWVTEALCGLASVTLLINSLLPKPSLIWLYVIGALFAALDGLQRPSADAILPRLVSHDDMAAASALMSLRWQSGVIIGPSIAGILLATTGISSAFAIDIATYAIALIFLAKVKSVKPVEKSEAPNFKSLIEGLKYATSRKDLMGTYLVDLSAMFWAMPTALFPFWAQELNANWALGLFYAAGTIGSILVTLTSGWIKRYDKHGRAITLAAIGWGISIALAGATKSLFFTLLFLALAGASDMVSALFRGLIWNQSIADEYRGRLAGIELLSYSVGPLGGQMRSGTMAAWTNLRTSVVSGGLICIGFISIFATILPDFRKYDAKTNKFANLEREKRKNSEQSR
;
A
#
# COMPACT_ATOMS: atom_id res chain seq x y z
N MET A 1 17.48 28.16 1.62
CA MET A 1 16.60 27.33 0.79
C MET A 1 17.09 25.91 0.44
N ARG A 2 18.37 25.55 0.59
CA ARG A 2 18.89 24.17 0.26
C ARG A 2 18.52 23.07 1.28
N LYS A 3 17.93 23.36 2.43
CA LYS A 3 17.64 22.37 3.50
C LYS A 3 16.36 21.52 3.31
N PHE A 4 15.56 21.80 2.30
CA PHE A 4 14.30 21.09 2.03
C PHE A 4 14.27 20.33 0.68
N ALA A 5 15.33 20.39 -0.11
CA ALA A 5 15.38 19.65 -1.37
C ALA A 5 15.77 18.19 -1.10
N VAL A 6 15.07 17.26 -1.78
CA VAL A 6 15.42 15.85 -1.76
C VAL A 6 16.84 15.68 -2.30
N ASP A 7 17.66 14.95 -1.57
CA ASP A 7 19.02 14.64 -2.00
C ASP A 7 18.99 13.60 -3.13
N ILE A 8 19.36 14.03 -4.34
CA ILE A 8 19.41 13.19 -5.54
C ILE A 8 20.82 12.62 -5.79
N SER A 9 21.77 12.84 -4.88
CA SER A 9 23.15 12.35 -5.03
C SER A 9 23.26 10.83 -5.26
N PRO A 10 22.41 9.96 -4.63
CA PRO A 10 22.47 8.53 -4.91
C PRO A 10 22.21 8.17 -6.38
N LEU A 11 21.34 8.91 -7.09
CA LEU A 11 21.08 8.67 -8.51
C LEU A 11 22.28 8.99 -9.41
N LYS A 12 23.17 9.87 -8.95
CA LYS A 12 24.39 10.22 -9.67
C LYS A 12 25.54 9.28 -9.32
N LYS A 13 25.67 8.91 -8.04
CA LYS A 13 26.77 8.15 -7.48
C LYS A 13 26.66 6.64 -7.78
N TYR A 14 25.44 6.07 -7.82
CA TYR A 14 25.19 4.65 -7.97
C TYR A 14 24.40 4.34 -9.24
N PRO A 15 25.07 3.98 -10.38
CA PRO A 15 24.38 3.72 -11.66
C PRO A 15 23.35 2.59 -11.58
N ASP A 16 23.63 1.51 -10.82
CA ASP A 16 22.70 0.40 -10.65
C ASP A 16 21.43 0.82 -9.86
N PHE A 17 21.60 1.63 -8.81
CA PHE A 17 20.47 2.23 -8.10
C PHE A 17 19.65 3.17 -8.99
N ARG A 18 20.32 4.02 -9.79
CA ARG A 18 19.62 4.88 -10.75
C ARG A 18 18.79 4.09 -11.75
N ASN A 19 19.35 3.02 -12.31
CA ASN A 19 18.65 2.18 -13.27
C ASN A 19 17.45 1.47 -12.61
N LEU A 20 17.62 0.91 -11.41
CA LEU A 20 16.54 0.29 -10.62
C LEU A 20 15.45 1.30 -10.27
N TRP A 21 15.83 2.49 -9.82
CA TRP A 21 14.91 3.57 -9.47
C TRP A 21 14.10 4.05 -10.68
N SER A 22 14.78 4.27 -11.82
CA SER A 22 14.13 4.72 -13.05
C SER A 22 13.19 3.66 -13.63
N ALA A 23 13.63 2.39 -13.66
CA ALA A 23 12.78 1.28 -14.06
C ALA A 23 11.50 1.23 -13.23
N GLY A 24 11.67 1.19 -11.91
CA GLY A 24 10.52 1.10 -11.01
C GLY A 24 9.64 2.35 -10.99
N LEU A 25 10.16 3.56 -11.30
CA LEU A 25 9.33 4.75 -11.45
C LEU A 25 8.42 4.61 -12.67
N ILE A 26 8.99 4.17 -13.79
CA ILE A 26 8.28 4.08 -15.06
C ILE A 26 7.25 2.94 -15.02
N SER A 27 7.63 1.73 -14.58
CA SER A 27 6.70 0.60 -14.50
C SER A 27 5.60 0.86 -13.48
N TYR A 28 5.92 1.52 -12.35
CA TYR A 28 4.92 1.81 -11.33
C TYR A 28 3.85 2.82 -11.80
N PHE A 29 4.21 3.77 -12.67
CA PHE A 29 3.22 4.64 -13.32
C PHE A 29 2.25 3.83 -14.18
N GLY A 30 2.74 2.93 -15.02
CA GLY A 30 1.91 2.06 -15.84
C GLY A 30 1.03 1.14 -14.99
N SER A 31 1.61 0.48 -13.99
CA SER A 31 0.87 -0.38 -13.06
C SER A 31 -0.27 0.36 -12.37
N MET A 32 -0.06 1.62 -11.97
CA MET A 32 -1.11 2.44 -11.35
C MET A 32 -2.20 2.84 -12.36
N ILE A 33 -1.87 2.98 -13.65
CA ILE A 33 -2.87 3.15 -14.70
C ILE A 33 -3.72 1.88 -14.82
N THR A 34 -3.12 0.71 -14.89
CA THR A 34 -3.80 -0.58 -14.96
C THR A 34 -4.61 -0.87 -13.70
N TYR A 35 -4.12 -0.50 -12.51
CA TYR A 35 -4.83 -0.62 -11.23
C TYR A 35 -6.18 0.12 -11.22
N VAL A 36 -6.28 1.27 -11.87
CA VAL A 36 -7.54 2.02 -12.04
C VAL A 36 -8.39 1.44 -13.16
N SER A 37 -7.74 0.96 -14.23
CA SER A 37 -8.40 0.52 -15.46
C SER A 37 -9.14 -0.79 -15.31
N ILE A 38 -8.62 -1.76 -14.53
CA ILE A 38 -9.29 -3.06 -14.32
C ILE A 38 -10.65 -2.89 -13.60
N PRO A 39 -10.76 -2.23 -12.44
CA PRO A 39 -12.06 -1.97 -11.81
C PRO A 39 -13.02 -1.18 -12.68
N PHE A 40 -12.50 -0.23 -13.45
CA PHE A 40 -13.30 0.51 -14.42
C PHE A 40 -13.86 -0.40 -15.50
N GLN A 41 -13.04 -1.29 -16.09
CA GLN A 41 -13.49 -2.23 -17.12
C GLN A 41 -14.52 -3.23 -16.58
N ILE A 42 -14.31 -3.75 -15.37
CA ILE A 42 -15.28 -4.64 -14.73
C ILE A 42 -16.63 -3.93 -14.55
N LYS A 43 -16.61 -2.67 -14.12
CA LYS A 43 -17.82 -1.85 -14.00
C LYS A 43 -18.49 -1.65 -15.35
N GLU A 44 -17.76 -1.31 -16.42
CA GLU A 44 -18.33 -1.12 -17.76
C GLU A 44 -18.96 -2.41 -18.33
N LEU A 45 -18.33 -3.57 -18.06
CA LEU A 45 -18.82 -4.87 -18.55
C LEU A 45 -20.04 -5.38 -17.78
N THR A 46 -20.15 -5.08 -16.49
CA THR A 46 -21.12 -5.76 -15.61
C THR A 46 -22.14 -4.83 -14.96
N GLY A 47 -21.81 -3.55 -14.78
CA GLY A 47 -22.60 -2.63 -13.96
C GLY A 47 -22.72 -3.07 -12.48
N SER A 48 -21.94 -4.08 -12.03
CA SER A 48 -22.12 -4.75 -10.75
C SER A 48 -21.08 -4.31 -9.73
N TYR A 49 -21.54 -3.79 -8.59
CA TYR A 49 -20.68 -3.48 -7.43
C TYR A 49 -19.96 -4.71 -6.88
N ILE A 50 -20.67 -5.87 -6.87
CA ILE A 50 -20.08 -7.14 -6.39
C ILE A 50 -18.96 -7.57 -7.33
N ALA A 51 -19.15 -7.45 -8.64
CA ALA A 51 -18.12 -7.85 -9.60
C ALA A 51 -16.84 -7.01 -9.40
N VAL A 52 -16.93 -5.71 -9.21
CA VAL A 52 -15.76 -4.88 -8.94
C VAL A 52 -15.15 -5.21 -7.56
N GLY A 53 -15.98 -5.37 -6.52
CA GLY A 53 -15.50 -5.72 -5.18
C GLY A 53 -14.86 -7.10 -5.09
N ALA A 54 -15.32 -8.07 -5.90
CA ALA A 54 -14.78 -9.44 -5.95
C ALA A 54 -13.31 -9.47 -6.39
N MET A 55 -12.82 -8.46 -7.14
CA MET A 55 -11.41 -8.35 -7.48
C MET A 55 -10.53 -8.37 -6.23
N GLY A 56 -10.90 -7.66 -5.16
CA GLY A 56 -10.17 -7.67 -3.90
C GLY A 56 -10.04 -9.07 -3.31
N ALA A 57 -11.10 -9.89 -3.36
CA ALA A 57 -11.03 -11.28 -2.89
C ALA A 57 -10.16 -12.16 -3.79
N VAL A 58 -10.21 -11.94 -5.10
CA VAL A 58 -9.42 -12.68 -6.11
C VAL A 58 -7.92 -12.38 -5.96
N GLU A 59 -7.56 -11.15 -5.69
CA GLU A 59 -6.16 -10.73 -5.49
C GLU A 59 -5.60 -11.17 -4.14
N LEU A 60 -6.43 -11.26 -3.10
CA LEU A 60 -6.00 -11.47 -1.72
C LEU A 60 -5.24 -12.78 -1.53
N LEU A 61 -5.78 -13.91 -2.01
CA LEU A 61 -5.16 -15.22 -1.82
C LEU A 61 -3.81 -15.35 -2.54
N PRO A 62 -3.69 -14.99 -3.84
CA PRO A 62 -2.41 -15.00 -4.53
C PRO A 62 -1.37 -14.08 -3.88
N LEU A 63 -1.76 -12.87 -3.47
CA LEU A 63 -0.85 -11.93 -2.84
C LEU A 63 -0.25 -12.49 -1.54
N ILE A 64 -1.08 -13.08 -0.67
CA ILE A 64 -0.61 -13.69 0.59
C ILE A 64 0.29 -14.88 0.32
N PHE A 65 -0.17 -15.83 -0.52
CA PHE A 65 0.57 -17.05 -0.79
C PHE A 65 1.93 -16.76 -1.43
N PHE A 66 1.94 -15.97 -2.49
CA PHE A 66 3.17 -15.65 -3.22
C PHE A 66 4.02 -14.61 -2.48
N GLY A 67 3.46 -13.78 -1.61
CA GLY A 67 4.22 -12.90 -0.73
C GLY A 67 5.06 -13.66 0.29
N LEU A 68 4.48 -14.69 0.90
CA LEU A 68 5.22 -15.58 1.81
C LEU A 68 6.26 -16.43 1.06
N TYR A 69 5.87 -16.98 -0.09
CA TYR A 69 6.78 -17.78 -0.93
C TYR A 69 7.91 -16.93 -1.52
N GLY A 70 7.61 -15.70 -1.92
CA GLY A 70 8.57 -14.74 -2.46
C GLY A 70 9.70 -14.41 -1.49
N GLY A 71 9.40 -14.34 -0.17
CA GLY A 71 10.42 -14.19 0.86
C GLY A 71 11.43 -15.32 0.86
N VAL A 72 10.95 -16.59 0.79
CA VAL A 72 11.83 -17.77 0.69
C VAL A 72 12.64 -17.78 -0.60
N LEU A 73 12.02 -17.34 -1.70
CA LEU A 73 12.66 -17.34 -3.01
C LEU A 73 13.72 -16.22 -3.13
N ALA A 74 13.47 -15.05 -2.55
CA ALA A 74 14.41 -13.92 -2.55
C ALA A 74 15.76 -14.23 -1.87
N ASP A 75 15.80 -15.25 -0.99
CA ASP A 75 17.01 -15.71 -0.33
C ASP A 75 17.78 -16.77 -1.13
N LYS A 76 17.17 -17.31 -2.19
CA LYS A 76 17.78 -18.36 -3.03
C LYS A 76 18.09 -17.91 -4.45
N VAL A 77 17.41 -16.90 -4.94
CA VAL A 77 17.49 -16.44 -6.33
C VAL A 77 18.14 -15.06 -6.39
N ASP A 78 18.79 -14.78 -7.51
CA ASP A 78 19.30 -13.44 -7.81
C ASP A 78 18.13 -12.43 -7.81
N ARG A 79 18.23 -11.42 -6.93
CA ARG A 79 17.17 -10.43 -6.71
C ARG A 79 16.90 -9.58 -7.94
N GLN A 80 17.94 -9.23 -8.69
CA GLN A 80 17.78 -8.49 -9.94
C GLN A 80 17.04 -9.33 -10.99
N LYS A 81 17.37 -10.62 -11.12
CA LYS A 81 16.68 -11.54 -12.04
C LYS A 81 15.22 -11.73 -11.64
N MET A 82 14.96 -11.84 -10.33
CA MET A 82 13.61 -11.96 -9.80
C MET A 82 12.74 -10.76 -10.22
N ILE A 83 13.25 -9.54 -9.98
CA ILE A 83 12.55 -8.31 -10.37
C ILE A 83 12.37 -8.25 -11.89
N TRP A 84 13.41 -8.57 -12.67
CA TRP A 84 13.31 -8.55 -14.13
C TRP A 84 12.27 -9.52 -14.68
N VAL A 85 12.24 -10.76 -14.17
CA VAL A 85 11.29 -11.80 -14.61
C VAL A 85 9.85 -11.41 -14.22
N THR A 86 9.63 -10.94 -13.00
CA THR A 86 8.28 -10.53 -12.56
C THR A 86 7.78 -9.32 -13.35
N GLU A 87 8.62 -8.32 -13.65
CA GLU A 87 8.26 -7.19 -14.50
C GLU A 87 7.97 -7.63 -15.96
N ALA A 88 8.72 -8.58 -16.50
CA ALA A 88 8.45 -9.13 -17.82
C ALA A 88 7.11 -9.87 -17.88
N LEU A 89 6.81 -10.66 -16.85
CA LEU A 89 5.52 -11.36 -16.74
C LEU A 89 4.35 -10.37 -16.56
N CYS A 90 4.53 -9.30 -15.79
CA CYS A 90 3.55 -8.22 -15.68
C CYS A 90 3.31 -7.54 -17.04
N GLY A 91 4.37 -7.24 -17.78
CA GLY A 91 4.26 -6.69 -19.14
C GLY A 91 3.48 -7.62 -20.10
N LEU A 92 3.75 -8.94 -20.06
CA LEU A 92 2.99 -9.92 -20.84
C LEU A 92 1.52 -10.01 -20.37
N ALA A 93 1.25 -9.91 -19.08
CA ALA A 93 -0.09 -9.85 -18.54
C ALA A 93 -0.85 -8.63 -19.07
N SER A 94 -0.20 -7.45 -19.11
CA SER A 94 -0.79 -6.22 -19.69
C SER A 94 -1.07 -6.37 -21.19
N VAL A 95 -0.23 -7.09 -21.96
CA VAL A 95 -0.52 -7.42 -23.37
C VAL A 95 -1.83 -8.22 -23.49
N THR A 96 -2.05 -9.18 -22.60
CA THR A 96 -3.30 -9.97 -22.63
C THR A 96 -4.52 -9.14 -22.24
N LEU A 97 -4.38 -8.15 -21.33
CA LEU A 97 -5.44 -7.19 -21.01
C LEU A 97 -5.77 -6.31 -22.22
N LEU A 98 -4.76 -5.84 -22.93
CA LEU A 98 -4.97 -5.09 -24.17
C LEU A 98 -5.73 -5.93 -25.20
N ILE A 99 -5.30 -7.15 -25.44
CA ILE A 99 -5.98 -8.07 -26.37
C ILE A 99 -7.44 -8.27 -25.94
N ASN A 100 -7.68 -8.56 -24.65
CA ASN A 100 -9.02 -8.71 -24.10
C ASN A 100 -9.88 -7.47 -24.31
N SER A 101 -9.30 -6.28 -24.14
CA SER A 101 -10.04 -5.01 -24.32
C SER A 101 -10.43 -4.71 -25.77
N LEU A 102 -9.73 -5.29 -26.72
CA LEU A 102 -10.00 -5.13 -28.16
C LEU A 102 -10.99 -6.18 -28.70
N LEU A 103 -11.34 -7.20 -27.91
CA LEU A 103 -12.32 -8.19 -28.34
C LEU A 103 -13.71 -7.58 -28.45
N PRO A 104 -14.56 -8.03 -29.40
CA PRO A 104 -15.95 -7.62 -29.51
C PRO A 104 -16.78 -7.87 -28.22
N LYS A 105 -16.39 -8.89 -27.46
CA LYS A 105 -16.95 -9.22 -26.14
C LYS A 105 -15.78 -9.50 -25.17
N PRO A 106 -15.30 -8.49 -24.46
CA PRO A 106 -14.23 -8.71 -23.48
C PRO A 106 -14.64 -9.68 -22.37
N SER A 107 -13.74 -10.54 -21.96
CA SER A 107 -13.99 -11.56 -20.94
C SER A 107 -13.77 -10.99 -19.53
N LEU A 108 -14.79 -11.05 -18.69
CA LEU A 108 -14.71 -10.72 -17.27
C LEU A 108 -13.78 -11.67 -16.50
N ILE A 109 -13.86 -12.97 -16.79
CA ILE A 109 -13.06 -14.00 -16.14
C ILE A 109 -11.56 -13.73 -16.36
N TRP A 110 -11.23 -13.25 -17.58
CA TRP A 110 -9.85 -12.92 -17.91
C TRP A 110 -9.30 -11.76 -17.07
N LEU A 111 -10.12 -10.74 -16.76
CA LEU A 111 -9.74 -9.65 -15.87
C LEU A 111 -9.40 -10.17 -14.46
N TYR A 112 -10.19 -11.09 -13.92
CA TYR A 112 -9.91 -11.70 -12.62
C TYR A 112 -8.64 -12.55 -12.63
N VAL A 113 -8.44 -13.36 -13.67
CA VAL A 113 -7.23 -14.20 -13.80
C VAL A 113 -5.98 -13.32 -13.85
N ILE A 114 -6.01 -12.24 -14.63
CA ILE A 114 -4.86 -11.34 -14.72
C ILE A 114 -4.67 -10.51 -13.45
N GLY A 115 -5.75 -10.06 -12.79
CA GLY A 115 -5.66 -9.43 -11.48
C GLY A 115 -5.00 -10.34 -10.43
N ALA A 116 -5.43 -11.61 -10.37
CA ALA A 116 -4.79 -12.62 -9.52
C ALA A 116 -3.30 -12.83 -9.86
N LEU A 117 -2.94 -12.82 -11.15
CA LEU A 117 -1.56 -12.93 -11.60
C LEU A 117 -0.73 -11.72 -11.18
N PHE A 118 -1.24 -10.49 -11.34
CA PHE A 118 -0.55 -9.30 -10.86
C PHE A 118 -0.31 -9.34 -9.35
N ALA A 119 -1.31 -9.74 -8.57
CA ALA A 119 -1.18 -9.88 -7.12
C ALA A 119 -0.13 -10.95 -6.74
N ALA A 120 -0.09 -12.07 -7.45
CA ALA A 120 0.92 -13.10 -7.27
C ALA A 120 2.34 -12.58 -7.58
N LEU A 121 2.50 -11.87 -8.70
CA LEU A 121 3.79 -11.31 -9.13
C LEU A 121 4.28 -10.19 -8.20
N ASP A 122 3.37 -9.32 -7.71
CA ASP A 122 3.71 -8.32 -6.68
C ASP A 122 4.18 -8.99 -5.39
N GLY A 123 3.46 -10.03 -4.93
CA GLY A 123 3.86 -10.82 -3.77
C GLY A 123 5.26 -11.42 -3.91
N LEU A 124 5.58 -11.99 -5.07
CA LEU A 124 6.89 -12.56 -5.36
C LEU A 124 8.00 -11.50 -5.43
N GLN A 125 7.71 -10.36 -6.04
CA GLN A 125 8.70 -9.31 -6.31
C GLN A 125 9.08 -8.51 -5.07
N ARG A 126 8.10 -8.19 -4.21
CA ARG A 126 8.25 -7.25 -3.09
C ARG A 126 9.43 -7.56 -2.17
N PRO A 127 9.63 -8.81 -1.66
CA PRO A 127 10.77 -9.12 -0.79
C PRO A 127 12.13 -8.88 -1.47
N SER A 128 12.23 -9.17 -2.77
CA SER A 128 13.45 -8.94 -3.55
C SER A 128 13.71 -7.46 -3.75
N ALA A 129 12.66 -6.67 -4.03
CA ALA A 129 12.74 -5.23 -4.22
C ALA A 129 13.14 -4.48 -2.94
N ASP A 130 12.66 -4.93 -1.77
CA ASP A 130 13.03 -4.33 -0.49
C ASP A 130 14.46 -4.68 -0.07
N ALA A 131 14.89 -5.92 -0.35
CA ALA A 131 16.20 -6.42 0.06
C ALA A 131 17.35 -6.02 -0.90
N ILE A 132 17.08 -5.51 -2.10
CA ILE A 132 18.12 -5.12 -3.08
C ILE A 132 18.75 -3.76 -2.73
N LEU A 133 17.98 -2.82 -2.16
CA LEU A 133 18.43 -1.44 -1.91
C LEU A 133 19.71 -1.35 -1.08
N PRO A 134 19.88 -2.05 0.07
CA PRO A 134 21.09 -2.00 0.87
C PRO A 134 22.32 -2.60 0.17
N ARG A 135 22.13 -3.26 -0.97
CA ARG A 135 23.21 -3.86 -1.78
C ARG A 135 23.71 -2.95 -2.90
N LEU A 136 22.91 -1.94 -3.25
CA LEU A 136 23.22 -1.01 -4.34
C LEU A 136 23.75 0.34 -3.84
N VAL A 137 23.50 0.69 -2.57
CA VAL A 137 23.83 1.99 -1.99
C VAL A 137 24.61 1.80 -0.68
N SER A 138 25.60 2.66 -0.43
CA SER A 138 26.34 2.63 0.84
C SER A 138 25.44 3.02 2.02
N HIS A 139 25.87 2.63 3.23
CA HIS A 139 25.15 2.94 4.47
C HIS A 139 24.94 4.46 4.66
N ASP A 140 25.93 5.27 4.33
CA ASP A 140 25.88 6.73 4.50
C ASP A 140 24.82 7.40 3.59
N ASP A 141 24.60 6.86 2.39
CA ASP A 141 23.63 7.39 1.43
C ASP A 141 22.26 6.71 1.53
N MET A 142 22.08 5.75 2.45
CA MET A 142 20.85 4.95 2.58
C MET A 142 19.61 5.81 2.87
N ALA A 143 19.74 6.84 3.71
CA ALA A 143 18.62 7.72 4.04
C ALA A 143 18.12 8.49 2.80
N ALA A 144 19.03 9.00 1.97
CA ALA A 144 18.70 9.69 0.73
C ALA A 144 18.09 8.73 -0.31
N ALA A 145 18.64 7.51 -0.44
CA ALA A 145 18.10 6.49 -1.34
C ALA A 145 16.67 6.05 -0.92
N SER A 146 16.43 5.86 0.39
CA SER A 146 15.09 5.54 0.91
C SER A 146 14.08 6.67 0.67
N ALA A 147 14.51 7.93 0.80
CA ALA A 147 13.67 9.08 0.48
C ALA A 147 13.28 9.11 -1.01
N LEU A 148 14.22 8.80 -1.91
CA LEU A 148 13.97 8.67 -3.34
C LEU A 148 13.01 7.51 -3.66
N MET A 149 13.13 6.36 -2.98
CA MET A 149 12.18 5.24 -3.13
C MET A 149 10.77 5.64 -2.69
N SER A 150 10.63 6.36 -1.58
CA SER A 150 9.34 6.89 -1.12
C SER A 150 8.75 7.90 -2.09
N LEU A 151 9.58 8.79 -2.66
CA LEU A 151 9.15 9.76 -3.67
C LEU A 151 8.65 9.06 -4.94
N ARG A 152 9.35 8.01 -5.39
CA ARG A 152 8.93 7.16 -6.51
C ARG A 152 7.52 6.61 -6.28
N TRP A 153 7.30 5.98 -5.11
CA TRP A 153 6.03 5.39 -4.76
C TRP A 153 4.89 6.43 -4.70
N GLN A 154 5.11 7.53 -3.99
CA GLN A 154 4.10 8.60 -3.86
C GLN A 154 3.76 9.25 -5.20
N SER A 155 4.77 9.48 -6.05
CA SER A 155 4.57 10.03 -7.40
C SER A 155 3.71 9.10 -8.26
N GLY A 156 3.97 7.79 -8.21
CA GLY A 156 3.21 6.80 -8.97
C GLY A 156 1.74 6.74 -8.56
N VAL A 157 1.46 6.74 -7.25
CA VAL A 157 0.08 6.69 -6.71
C VAL A 157 -0.73 7.96 -7.04
N ILE A 158 -0.09 9.09 -7.28
CA ILE A 158 -0.80 10.33 -7.66
C ILE A 158 -0.92 10.43 -9.18
N ILE A 159 0.21 10.33 -9.87
CA ILE A 159 0.28 10.63 -11.32
C ILE A 159 -0.36 9.51 -12.14
N GLY A 160 -0.09 8.23 -11.80
CA GLY A 160 -0.63 7.09 -12.53
C GLY A 160 -2.15 7.09 -12.62
N PRO A 161 -2.88 7.10 -11.47
CA PRO A 161 -4.34 7.19 -11.47
C PRO A 161 -4.88 8.44 -12.16
N SER A 162 -4.21 9.60 -12.00
CA SER A 162 -4.63 10.84 -12.66
C SER A 162 -4.56 10.73 -14.18
N ILE A 163 -3.48 10.15 -14.70
CA ILE A 163 -3.36 9.84 -16.15
C ILE A 163 -4.43 8.82 -16.56
N ALA A 164 -4.64 7.75 -15.75
CA ALA A 164 -5.66 6.76 -16.02
C ALA A 164 -7.05 7.39 -16.19
N GLY A 165 -7.44 8.27 -15.27
CA GLY A 165 -8.75 8.96 -15.36
C GLY A 165 -8.90 9.76 -16.65
N ILE A 166 -7.86 10.46 -17.09
CA ILE A 166 -7.86 11.20 -18.37
C ILE A 166 -7.96 10.23 -19.56
N LEU A 167 -7.15 9.18 -19.59
CA LEU A 167 -7.14 8.20 -20.67
C LEU A 167 -8.50 7.50 -20.80
N LEU A 168 -9.08 7.05 -19.69
CA LEU A 168 -10.37 6.38 -19.66
C LEU A 168 -11.51 7.30 -20.15
N ALA A 169 -11.41 8.59 -19.86
CA ALA A 169 -12.41 9.58 -20.30
C ALA A 169 -12.26 10.02 -21.76
N THR A 170 -11.07 9.93 -22.36
CA THR A 170 -10.77 10.51 -23.68
C THR A 170 -10.45 9.47 -24.76
N THR A 171 -9.55 8.54 -24.50
CA THR A 171 -9.03 7.59 -25.49
C THR A 171 -9.45 6.13 -25.22
N GLY A 172 -10.07 5.89 -24.08
CA GLY A 172 -10.59 4.58 -23.73
C GLY A 172 -9.57 3.66 -23.06
N ILE A 173 -10.02 2.47 -22.70
CA ILE A 173 -9.29 1.54 -21.84
C ILE A 173 -8.09 0.88 -22.56
N SER A 174 -8.19 0.64 -23.86
CA SER A 174 -7.11 0.00 -24.62
C SER A 174 -5.86 0.86 -24.64
N SER A 175 -5.99 2.19 -24.64
CA SER A 175 -4.84 3.12 -24.54
C SER A 175 -4.16 3.04 -23.20
N ALA A 176 -4.93 2.84 -22.11
CA ALA A 176 -4.37 2.67 -20.77
C ALA A 176 -3.48 1.42 -20.68
N PHE A 177 -3.94 0.28 -21.19
CA PHE A 177 -3.14 -0.95 -21.23
C PHE A 177 -1.95 -0.84 -22.19
N ALA A 178 -2.10 -0.16 -23.34
CA ALA A 178 -0.98 0.06 -24.27
C ALA A 178 0.15 0.90 -23.64
N ILE A 179 -0.18 1.92 -22.87
CA ILE A 179 0.80 2.73 -22.14
C ILE A 179 1.47 1.88 -21.06
N ASP A 180 0.73 1.05 -20.33
CA ASP A 180 1.32 0.15 -19.32
C ASP A 180 2.33 -0.83 -19.93
N ILE A 181 2.01 -1.43 -21.09
CA ILE A 181 2.93 -2.28 -21.83
C ILE A 181 4.21 -1.51 -22.18
N ALA A 182 4.07 -0.29 -22.68
CA ALA A 182 5.23 0.55 -23.03
C ALA A 182 6.09 0.87 -21.81
N THR A 183 5.47 1.14 -20.63
CA THR A 183 6.19 1.40 -19.40
C THR A 183 6.97 0.17 -18.92
N TYR A 184 6.39 -1.05 -18.99
CA TYR A 184 7.12 -2.29 -18.70
C TYR A 184 8.27 -2.53 -19.67
N ALA A 185 8.07 -2.31 -20.97
CA ALA A 185 9.12 -2.47 -21.96
C ALA A 185 10.32 -1.55 -21.68
N ILE A 186 10.06 -0.29 -21.35
CA ILE A 186 11.10 0.69 -20.98
C ILE A 186 11.77 0.28 -19.67
N ALA A 187 10.99 -0.14 -18.65
CA ALA A 187 11.52 -0.58 -17.36
C ALA A 187 12.49 -1.78 -17.51
N LEU A 188 12.16 -2.76 -18.35
CA LEU A 188 13.01 -3.93 -18.63
C LEU A 188 14.35 -3.53 -19.23
N ILE A 189 14.40 -2.49 -20.09
CA ILE A 189 15.66 -1.96 -20.64
C ILE A 189 16.55 -1.38 -19.53
N PHE A 190 15.97 -0.67 -18.56
CA PHE A 190 16.73 -0.16 -17.41
C PHE A 190 17.17 -1.30 -16.47
N LEU A 191 16.29 -2.25 -16.19
CA LEU A 191 16.59 -3.39 -15.31
C LEU A 191 17.68 -4.31 -15.90
N ALA A 192 17.74 -4.45 -17.22
CA ALA A 192 18.80 -5.22 -17.89
C ALA A 192 20.21 -4.61 -17.67
N LYS A 193 20.30 -3.32 -17.32
CA LYS A 193 21.57 -2.65 -17.01
C LYS A 193 21.99 -2.77 -15.55
N VAL A 194 21.12 -3.27 -14.67
CA VAL A 194 21.41 -3.49 -13.25
C VAL A 194 22.21 -4.77 -13.11
N LYS A 195 23.31 -4.71 -12.36
CA LYS A 195 24.15 -5.89 -12.11
C LYS A 195 23.42 -6.92 -11.27
N SER A 196 23.79 -8.19 -11.47
CA SER A 196 23.34 -9.33 -10.68
C SER A 196 23.60 -9.11 -9.19
N VAL A 197 22.57 -9.31 -8.37
CA VAL A 197 22.64 -9.19 -6.90
C VAL A 197 22.29 -10.54 -6.28
N LYS A 198 23.35 -11.36 -6.13
CA LYS A 198 23.21 -12.70 -5.54
C LYS A 198 22.79 -12.63 -4.08
N PRO A 199 21.99 -13.59 -3.58
CA PRO A 199 21.62 -13.71 -2.20
C PRO A 199 22.83 -13.93 -1.29
N VAL A 200 22.70 -13.64 0.00
CA VAL A 200 23.71 -13.95 1.03
C VAL A 200 23.35 -15.30 1.62
N GLU A 201 24.31 -16.20 1.74
CA GLU A 201 24.13 -17.61 2.14
C GLU A 201 23.51 -17.87 3.54
N LYS A 202 23.19 -16.83 4.31
CA LYS A 202 22.69 -16.96 5.69
C LYS A 202 21.58 -15.96 6.02
N SER A 203 20.42 -16.04 5.36
CA SER A 203 19.21 -15.43 5.91
C SER A 203 18.17 -16.54 6.13
N GLU A 204 17.65 -16.66 7.36
CA GLU A 204 16.50 -17.51 7.60
C GLU A 204 15.30 -16.81 6.96
N ALA A 205 14.86 -17.36 5.82
CA ALA A 205 13.68 -16.86 5.14
C ALA A 205 12.45 -16.90 6.05
N PRO A 206 11.55 -15.91 5.96
CA PRO A 206 10.25 -15.99 6.59
C PRO A 206 9.57 -17.30 6.18
N ASN A 207 9.31 -18.16 7.14
CA ASN A 207 8.58 -19.42 6.90
C ASN A 207 7.25 -19.37 7.66
N PHE A 208 6.35 -20.30 7.36
CA PHE A 208 5.04 -20.35 8.02
C PHE A 208 5.14 -20.44 9.55
N LYS A 209 6.18 -21.09 10.06
CA LYS A 209 6.47 -21.18 11.49
C LYS A 209 6.83 -19.80 12.07
N SER A 210 7.68 -19.04 11.39
CA SER A 210 8.05 -17.68 11.83
C SER A 210 6.86 -16.72 11.83
N LEU A 211 5.91 -16.90 10.89
CA LEU A 211 4.66 -16.13 10.88
C LEU A 211 3.81 -16.45 12.11
N ILE A 212 3.65 -17.75 12.46
CA ILE A 212 2.91 -18.19 13.66
C ILE A 212 3.59 -17.66 14.93
N GLU A 213 4.91 -17.69 15.02
CA GLU A 213 5.66 -17.15 16.15
C GLU A 213 5.49 -15.63 16.26
N GLY A 214 5.52 -14.91 15.13
CA GLY A 214 5.21 -13.50 15.07
C GLY A 214 3.79 -13.19 15.55
N LEU A 215 2.81 -13.98 15.10
CA LEU A 215 1.42 -13.84 15.53
C LEU A 215 1.24 -14.09 17.03
N LYS A 216 1.88 -15.12 17.57
CA LYS A 216 1.89 -15.37 19.02
C LYS A 216 2.51 -14.20 19.80
N TYR A 217 3.61 -13.65 19.31
CA TYR A 217 4.23 -12.47 19.91
C TYR A 217 3.31 -11.25 19.85
N ALA A 218 2.73 -10.94 18.67
CA ALA A 218 1.80 -9.81 18.51
C ALA A 218 0.56 -9.94 19.40
N THR A 219 -0.02 -11.16 19.50
CA THR A 219 -1.21 -11.41 20.33
C THR A 219 -0.91 -11.43 21.83
N SER A 220 0.32 -11.75 22.23
CA SER A 220 0.75 -11.63 23.64
C SER A 220 0.91 -10.17 24.10
N ARG A 221 1.07 -9.25 23.16
CA ARG A 221 1.33 -7.84 23.35
C ARG A 221 0.07 -7.02 23.00
N LYS A 222 -0.76 -6.69 24.01
CA LYS A 222 -2.01 -5.93 23.81
C LYS A 222 -1.78 -4.53 23.21
N ASP A 223 -0.65 -3.92 23.48
CA ASP A 223 -0.23 -2.65 22.89
C ASP A 223 0.05 -2.76 21.38
N LEU A 224 0.72 -3.83 20.92
CA LEU A 224 0.95 -4.09 19.49
C LEU A 224 -0.31 -4.58 18.79
N MET A 225 -1.04 -5.52 19.42
CA MET A 225 -2.29 -6.06 18.86
C MET A 225 -3.28 -4.94 18.54
N GLY A 226 -3.37 -3.92 19.40
CA GLY A 226 -4.22 -2.75 19.16
C GLY A 226 -3.85 -1.98 17.89
N THR A 227 -2.56 -1.87 17.56
CA THR A 227 -2.13 -1.18 16.32
C THR A 227 -2.58 -1.92 15.07
N TYR A 228 -2.46 -3.25 15.04
CA TYR A 228 -2.88 -4.08 13.91
C TYR A 228 -4.41 -4.14 13.78
N LEU A 229 -5.15 -4.30 14.88
CA LEU A 229 -6.62 -4.37 14.85
C LEU A 229 -7.25 -3.05 14.42
N VAL A 230 -6.69 -1.92 14.83
CA VAL A 230 -7.19 -0.59 14.42
C VAL A 230 -6.96 -0.39 12.93
N ASP A 231 -5.77 -0.71 12.42
CA ASP A 231 -5.44 -0.59 11.00
C ASP A 231 -6.30 -1.51 10.14
N LEU A 232 -6.34 -2.79 10.48
CA LEU A 232 -7.14 -3.78 9.77
C LEU A 232 -8.62 -3.37 9.72
N SER A 233 -9.17 -2.90 10.85
CA SER A 233 -10.56 -2.46 10.90
C SER A 233 -10.81 -1.20 10.09
N ALA A 234 -9.92 -0.22 10.14
CA ALA A 234 -10.04 1.00 9.36
C ALA A 234 -10.08 0.69 7.86
N MET A 235 -9.14 -0.13 7.38
CA MET A 235 -9.06 -0.51 5.98
C MET A 235 -10.20 -1.44 5.56
N PHE A 236 -10.57 -2.45 6.38
CA PHE A 236 -11.64 -3.38 6.04
C PHE A 236 -13.01 -2.72 5.98
N TRP A 237 -13.36 -1.92 6.98
CA TRP A 237 -14.69 -1.32 7.05
C TRP A 237 -14.84 -0.05 6.21
N ALA A 238 -13.81 0.76 6.07
CA ALA A 238 -13.92 2.08 5.48
C ALA A 238 -13.08 2.28 4.19
N MET A 239 -12.72 1.19 3.47
CA MET A 239 -12.02 1.27 2.18
C MET A 239 -13.02 1.29 1.01
N PRO A 240 -13.23 2.44 0.31
CA PRO A 240 -14.25 2.57 -0.72
C PRO A 240 -13.74 2.38 -2.15
N THR A 241 -12.48 1.97 -2.36
CA THR A 241 -11.79 2.03 -3.67
C THR A 241 -12.50 1.26 -4.79
N ALA A 242 -13.15 0.11 -4.48
CA ALA A 242 -13.96 -0.63 -5.44
C ALA A 242 -15.17 0.17 -5.97
N LEU A 243 -15.61 1.17 -5.23
CA LEU A 243 -16.76 2.00 -5.59
C LEU A 243 -16.38 3.26 -6.39
N PHE A 244 -15.10 3.61 -6.48
CA PHE A 244 -14.65 4.84 -7.14
C PHE A 244 -15.13 4.98 -8.60
N PRO A 245 -15.12 3.92 -9.46
CA PRO A 245 -15.63 4.04 -10.81
C PRO A 245 -17.13 4.38 -10.87
N PHE A 246 -17.93 3.82 -9.97
CA PHE A 246 -19.36 4.13 -9.86
C PHE A 246 -19.60 5.50 -9.24
N TRP A 247 -18.78 5.88 -8.27
CA TRP A 247 -18.91 7.16 -7.58
C TRP A 247 -18.58 8.34 -8.48
N ALA A 248 -17.54 8.22 -9.30
CA ALA A 248 -17.21 9.20 -10.32
C ALA A 248 -18.35 9.36 -11.32
N GLN A 249 -18.99 8.27 -11.74
CA GLN A 249 -20.16 8.30 -12.62
C GLN A 249 -21.38 8.96 -11.96
N GLU A 250 -21.68 8.63 -10.69
CA GLU A 250 -22.81 9.21 -9.95
C GLU A 250 -22.68 10.74 -9.80
N LEU A 251 -21.44 11.23 -9.68
CA LEU A 251 -21.15 12.67 -9.62
C LEU A 251 -21.00 13.33 -10.99
N ASN A 252 -21.27 12.61 -12.10
CA ASN A 252 -21.05 13.07 -13.48
C ASN A 252 -19.62 13.56 -13.73
N ALA A 253 -18.65 12.93 -13.10
CA ALA A 253 -17.25 13.34 -13.08
C ALA A 253 -16.30 12.18 -13.43
N ASN A 254 -16.59 11.41 -14.48
CA ASN A 254 -15.75 10.28 -14.92
C ASN A 254 -14.28 10.70 -15.15
N TRP A 255 -14.06 11.92 -15.63
CA TRP A 255 -12.73 12.50 -15.81
C TRP A 255 -11.94 12.62 -14.50
N ALA A 256 -12.63 12.74 -13.35
CA ALA A 256 -12.05 12.88 -12.04
C ALA A 256 -11.74 11.53 -11.36
N LEU A 257 -11.99 10.37 -12.02
CA LEU A 257 -11.75 9.05 -11.44
C LEU A 257 -10.33 8.92 -10.86
N GLY A 258 -9.33 9.40 -11.57
CA GLY A 258 -7.96 9.41 -11.08
C GLY A 258 -7.77 10.24 -9.81
N LEU A 259 -8.52 11.34 -9.65
CA LEU A 259 -8.45 12.17 -8.45
C LEU A 259 -9.02 11.47 -7.21
N PHE A 260 -10.00 10.57 -7.36
CA PHE A 260 -10.49 9.74 -6.25
C PHE A 260 -9.37 8.89 -5.64
N TYR A 261 -8.54 8.28 -6.50
CA TYR A 261 -7.39 7.49 -6.05
C TYR A 261 -6.25 8.36 -5.51
N ALA A 262 -6.01 9.53 -6.11
CA ALA A 262 -4.92 10.42 -5.73
C ALA A 262 -5.20 11.23 -4.45
N ALA A 263 -6.47 11.54 -4.15
CA ALA A 263 -6.85 12.44 -3.07
C ALA A 263 -6.28 12.01 -1.70
N GLY A 264 -6.40 10.73 -1.34
CA GLY A 264 -5.85 10.21 -0.09
C GLY A 264 -4.34 10.41 0.00
N THR A 265 -3.61 10.13 -1.07
CA THR A 265 -2.14 10.31 -1.12
C THR A 265 -1.75 11.77 -0.99
N ILE A 266 -2.50 12.69 -1.58
CA ILE A 266 -2.27 14.13 -1.42
C ILE A 266 -2.38 14.52 0.06
N GLY A 267 -3.43 14.06 0.75
CA GLY A 267 -3.59 14.27 2.19
C GLY A 267 -2.43 13.68 3.01
N SER A 268 -1.99 12.48 2.68
CA SER A 268 -0.84 11.80 3.32
C SER A 268 0.46 12.58 3.15
N ILE A 269 0.72 13.14 1.97
CA ILE A 269 1.90 13.97 1.70
C ILE A 269 1.88 15.25 2.54
N LEU A 270 0.74 15.93 2.64
CA LEU A 270 0.61 17.14 3.45
C LEU A 270 0.96 16.87 4.92
N VAL A 271 0.49 15.76 5.48
CA VAL A 271 0.85 15.34 6.85
C VAL A 271 2.33 15.03 6.95
N THR A 272 2.90 14.30 5.99
CA THR A 272 4.32 13.95 6.00
C THR A 272 5.20 15.20 5.99
N LEU A 273 4.90 16.19 5.15
CA LEU A 273 5.63 17.44 5.06
C LEU A 273 5.53 18.28 6.35
N THR A 274 4.42 18.15 7.08
CA THR A 274 4.18 18.89 8.33
C THR A 274 4.45 18.06 9.59
N SER A 275 5.02 16.87 9.48
CA SER A 275 5.14 15.85 10.55
C SER A 275 6.07 16.22 11.71
N GLY A 276 6.75 17.37 11.69
CA GLY A 276 7.70 17.77 12.73
C GLY A 276 7.15 17.80 14.17
N TRP A 277 5.85 17.97 14.34
CA TRP A 277 5.16 17.95 15.64
C TRP A 277 5.08 16.57 16.28
N ILE A 278 5.15 15.49 15.51
CA ILE A 278 5.04 14.10 15.98
C ILE A 278 6.07 13.80 17.05
N LYS A 279 7.29 14.31 16.92
CA LYS A 279 8.37 14.14 17.89
C LYS A 279 8.06 14.68 19.31
N ARG A 280 7.06 15.57 19.42
CA ARG A 280 6.67 16.21 20.68
C ARG A 280 5.46 15.55 21.34
N TYR A 281 4.86 14.54 20.70
CA TYR A 281 3.63 13.91 21.17
C TYR A 281 3.90 12.46 21.61
N ASP A 282 3.86 12.22 22.92
CA ASP A 282 4.26 10.93 23.50
C ASP A 282 3.13 9.90 23.59
N LYS A 283 1.84 10.35 23.57
CA LYS A 283 0.66 9.47 23.74
C LYS A 283 0.26 8.80 22.42
N HIS A 284 1.13 7.92 21.90
CA HIS A 284 1.00 7.34 20.57
C HIS A 284 -0.30 6.54 20.37
N GLY A 285 -0.72 5.74 21.37
CA GLY A 285 -1.95 4.95 21.26
C GLY A 285 -3.21 5.81 21.11
N ARG A 286 -3.24 6.97 21.80
CA ARG A 286 -4.34 7.93 21.65
C ARG A 286 -4.32 8.61 20.28
N ALA A 287 -3.14 8.95 19.78
CA ALA A 287 -2.98 9.54 18.45
C ALA A 287 -3.51 8.60 17.36
N ILE A 288 -3.13 7.31 17.39
CA ILE A 288 -3.60 6.30 16.45
C ILE A 288 -5.13 6.17 16.51
N THR A 289 -5.69 6.07 17.73
CA THR A 289 -7.14 5.94 17.91
C THR A 289 -7.89 7.13 17.30
N LEU A 290 -7.47 8.36 17.61
CA LEU A 290 -8.12 9.57 17.10
C LEU A 290 -7.97 9.70 15.58
N ALA A 291 -6.80 9.37 15.05
CA ALA A 291 -6.54 9.40 13.61
C ALA A 291 -7.40 8.37 12.87
N ALA A 292 -7.52 7.15 13.39
CA ALA A 292 -8.36 6.12 12.76
C ALA A 292 -9.87 6.45 12.85
N ILE A 293 -10.32 7.11 13.93
CA ILE A 293 -11.67 7.68 13.99
C ILE A 293 -11.83 8.79 12.95
N GLY A 294 -10.83 9.66 12.80
CA GLY A 294 -10.80 10.71 11.79
C GLY A 294 -10.91 10.15 10.35
N TRP A 295 -10.24 9.03 10.07
CA TRP A 295 -10.41 8.29 8.82
C TRP A 295 -11.87 7.89 8.60
N GLY A 296 -12.50 7.21 9.58
CA GLY A 296 -13.90 6.78 9.51
C GLY A 296 -14.88 7.94 9.32
N ILE A 297 -14.69 9.05 10.05
CA ILE A 297 -15.50 10.27 9.91
C ILE A 297 -15.34 10.83 8.49
N SER A 298 -14.13 10.97 8.01
CA SER A 298 -13.84 11.53 6.69
C SER A 298 -14.47 10.71 5.57
N ILE A 299 -14.38 9.37 5.64
CA ILE A 299 -15.03 8.47 4.67
C ILE A 299 -16.56 8.58 4.76
N ALA A 300 -17.14 8.64 5.95
CA ALA A 300 -18.60 8.81 6.11
C ALA A 300 -19.07 10.15 5.51
N LEU A 301 -18.35 11.25 5.77
CA LEU A 301 -18.66 12.57 5.20
C LEU A 301 -18.48 12.59 3.68
N ALA A 302 -17.44 11.93 3.16
CA ALA A 302 -17.27 11.79 1.71
C ALA A 302 -18.47 11.08 1.07
N GLY A 303 -18.97 10.00 1.69
CA GLY A 303 -20.16 9.27 1.21
C GLY A 303 -21.45 10.07 1.33
N ALA A 304 -21.56 10.95 2.30
CA ALA A 304 -22.77 11.75 2.54
C ALA A 304 -22.92 12.95 1.57
N THR A 305 -21.81 13.47 1.03
CA THR A 305 -21.85 14.64 0.13
C THR A 305 -22.12 14.24 -1.32
N LYS A 306 -22.82 15.13 -2.06
CA LYS A 306 -23.03 15.03 -3.52
C LYS A 306 -22.10 15.95 -4.33
N SER A 307 -21.20 16.67 -3.68
CA SER A 307 -20.26 17.57 -4.32
C SER A 307 -18.93 16.87 -4.58
N LEU A 308 -18.43 16.91 -5.81
CA LEU A 308 -17.11 16.39 -6.16
C LEU A 308 -16.01 17.01 -5.29
N PHE A 309 -16.04 18.33 -5.12
CA PHE A 309 -15.05 19.04 -4.33
C PHE A 309 -15.00 18.53 -2.87
N PHE A 310 -16.14 18.44 -2.20
CA PHE A 310 -16.18 17.97 -0.82
C PHE A 310 -15.87 16.47 -0.72
N THR A 311 -16.27 15.65 -1.70
CA THR A 311 -15.87 14.24 -1.77
C THR A 311 -14.36 14.11 -1.80
N LEU A 312 -13.68 14.79 -2.72
CA LEU A 312 -12.22 14.77 -2.83
C LEU A 312 -11.52 15.34 -1.59
N LEU A 313 -12.07 16.43 -1.03
CA LEU A 313 -11.55 17.01 0.22
C LEU A 313 -11.62 16.01 1.37
N PHE A 314 -12.75 15.34 1.56
CA PHE A 314 -12.89 14.35 2.63
C PHE A 314 -12.06 13.11 2.38
N LEU A 315 -11.87 12.67 1.14
CA LEU A 315 -10.92 11.60 0.81
C LEU A 315 -9.47 12.01 1.11
N ALA A 316 -9.10 13.27 0.87
CA ALA A 316 -7.78 13.78 1.24
C ALA A 316 -7.61 13.86 2.77
N LEU A 317 -8.64 14.29 3.52
CA LEU A 317 -8.64 14.27 4.98
C LEU A 317 -8.56 12.84 5.54
N ALA A 318 -9.21 11.88 4.89
CA ALA A 318 -9.07 10.47 5.22
C ALA A 318 -7.60 10.03 5.07
N GLY A 319 -6.98 10.27 3.92
CA GLY A 319 -5.56 9.93 3.72
C GLY A 319 -4.61 10.64 4.70
N ALA A 320 -4.91 11.90 5.04
CA ALA A 320 -4.18 12.63 6.08
C ALA A 320 -4.29 11.93 7.44
N SER A 321 -5.50 11.50 7.81
CA SER A 321 -5.75 10.77 9.05
C SER A 321 -5.03 9.42 9.09
N ASP A 322 -5.07 8.66 7.99
CA ASP A 322 -4.33 7.40 7.88
C ASP A 322 -2.83 7.59 8.02
N MET A 323 -2.25 8.62 7.38
CA MET A 323 -0.82 8.91 7.50
C MET A 323 -0.44 9.24 8.95
N VAL A 324 -1.24 10.01 9.68
CA VAL A 324 -1.00 10.25 11.12
C VAL A 324 -0.98 8.92 11.88
N SER A 325 -1.99 8.05 11.64
CA SER A 325 -2.05 6.72 12.24
C SER A 325 -0.81 5.88 11.92
N ALA A 326 -0.41 5.83 10.64
CA ALA A 326 0.73 5.06 10.16
C ALA A 326 2.06 5.52 10.80
N LEU A 327 2.28 6.84 10.92
CA LEU A 327 3.49 7.39 11.54
C LEU A 327 3.58 6.99 13.02
N PHE A 328 2.49 7.09 13.78
CA PHE A 328 2.51 6.68 15.19
C PHE A 328 2.57 5.17 15.38
N ARG A 329 1.96 4.35 14.50
CA ARG A 329 2.14 2.89 14.47
C ARG A 329 3.60 2.53 14.27
N GLY A 330 4.25 3.12 13.26
CA GLY A 330 5.67 2.93 12.99
C GLY A 330 6.55 3.31 14.18
N LEU A 331 6.21 4.37 14.92
CA LEU A 331 6.94 4.73 16.15
C LEU A 331 6.79 3.66 17.24
N ILE A 332 5.57 3.15 17.51
CA ILE A 332 5.36 2.06 18.47
C ILE A 332 6.19 0.83 18.09
N TRP A 333 6.12 0.41 16.81
CA TRP A 333 6.84 -0.76 16.32
C TRP A 333 8.36 -0.60 16.48
N ASN A 334 8.89 0.54 16.05
CA ASN A 334 10.33 0.81 16.14
C ASN A 334 10.85 0.95 17.56
N GLN A 335 10.01 1.40 18.50
CA GLN A 335 10.41 1.65 19.90
C GLN A 335 10.25 0.44 20.80
N SER A 336 9.29 -0.46 20.53
CA SER A 336 8.85 -1.48 21.49
C SER A 336 9.02 -2.92 21.00
N ILE A 337 9.37 -3.14 19.72
CA ILE A 337 9.60 -4.48 19.18
C ILE A 337 11.09 -4.81 19.27
N ALA A 338 11.40 -5.96 19.91
CA ALA A 338 12.76 -6.49 19.95
C ALA A 338 13.25 -6.89 18.56
N ASP A 339 14.53 -6.66 18.26
CA ASP A 339 15.11 -6.85 16.93
C ASP A 339 14.93 -8.29 16.40
N GLU A 340 14.95 -9.29 17.27
CA GLU A 340 14.72 -10.72 16.95
C GLU A 340 13.30 -11.03 16.39
N TYR A 341 12.29 -10.20 16.71
CA TYR A 341 10.91 -10.37 16.24
C TYR A 341 10.56 -9.52 15.03
N ARG A 342 11.37 -8.54 14.64
CA ARG A 342 11.06 -7.62 13.54
C ARG A 342 10.80 -8.33 12.22
N GLY A 343 11.64 -9.29 11.84
CA GLY A 343 11.44 -10.08 10.62
C GLY A 343 10.18 -10.95 10.67
N ARG A 344 9.84 -11.50 11.85
CA ARG A 344 8.63 -12.32 12.05
C ARG A 344 7.35 -11.50 11.96
N LEU A 345 7.39 -10.24 12.41
CA LEU A 345 6.25 -9.32 12.37
C LEU A 345 6.04 -8.72 10.97
N ALA A 346 7.06 -8.67 10.12
CA ALA A 346 6.91 -8.21 8.73
C ALA A 346 5.86 -9.02 7.95
N GLY A 347 5.72 -10.33 8.24
CA GLY A 347 4.65 -11.15 7.67
C GLY A 347 3.25 -10.73 8.14
N ILE A 348 3.11 -10.28 9.39
CA ILE A 348 1.84 -9.76 9.93
C ILE A 348 1.51 -8.41 9.31
N GLU A 349 2.51 -7.56 9.11
CA GLU A 349 2.35 -6.29 8.39
C GLU A 349 1.86 -6.52 6.97
N LEU A 350 2.43 -7.51 6.25
CA LEU A 350 1.94 -7.91 4.92
C LEU A 350 0.47 -8.32 4.97
N LEU A 351 0.05 -9.11 5.97
CA LEU A 351 -1.35 -9.48 6.14
C LEU A 351 -2.24 -8.25 6.41
N SER A 352 -1.81 -7.31 7.24
CA SER A 352 -2.56 -6.08 7.54
C SER A 352 -2.75 -5.23 6.28
N TYR A 353 -1.69 -5.01 5.51
CA TYR A 353 -1.73 -4.25 4.26
C TYR A 353 -2.51 -4.92 3.14
N SER A 354 -2.71 -6.25 3.20
CA SER A 354 -3.42 -7.01 2.16
C SER A 354 -4.88 -7.25 2.54
N VAL A 355 -5.11 -7.84 3.71
CA VAL A 355 -6.45 -8.28 4.15
C VAL A 355 -7.37 -7.07 4.37
N GLY A 356 -6.86 -6.00 4.98
CA GLY A 356 -7.64 -4.80 5.23
C GLY A 356 -8.19 -4.19 3.94
N PRO A 357 -7.33 -3.68 3.04
CA PRO A 357 -7.76 -3.01 1.81
C PRO A 357 -8.51 -3.94 0.85
N LEU A 358 -7.99 -5.13 0.54
CA LEU A 358 -8.62 -6.04 -0.43
C LEU A 358 -9.93 -6.63 0.10
N GLY A 359 -9.98 -7.00 1.39
CA GLY A 359 -11.23 -7.39 2.05
C GLY A 359 -12.23 -6.23 2.13
N GLY A 360 -11.74 -5.01 2.33
CA GLY A 360 -12.55 -3.79 2.31
C GLY A 360 -13.19 -3.50 0.95
N GLN A 361 -12.48 -3.77 -0.15
CA GLN A 361 -13.04 -3.68 -1.50
C GLN A 361 -14.21 -4.66 -1.67
N MET A 362 -14.03 -5.91 -1.29
CA MET A 362 -15.10 -6.92 -1.34
C MET A 362 -16.29 -6.50 -0.46
N ARG A 363 -16.04 -6.08 0.79
CA ARG A 363 -17.06 -5.60 1.72
C ARG A 363 -17.83 -4.42 1.13
N SER A 364 -17.12 -3.40 0.60
CA SER A 364 -17.77 -2.20 0.06
C SER A 364 -18.62 -2.50 -1.18
N GLY A 365 -18.15 -3.34 -2.09
CA GLY A 365 -18.90 -3.78 -3.27
C GLY A 365 -20.15 -4.58 -2.89
N THR A 366 -20.03 -5.55 -1.98
CA THR A 366 -21.16 -6.36 -1.50
C THR A 366 -22.21 -5.52 -0.81
N MET A 367 -21.80 -4.63 0.10
CA MET A 367 -22.71 -3.74 0.82
C MET A 367 -23.42 -2.77 -0.13
N ALA A 368 -22.72 -2.24 -1.14
CA ALA A 368 -23.31 -1.36 -2.12
C ALA A 368 -24.36 -2.07 -2.98
N ALA A 369 -24.16 -3.35 -3.30
CA ALA A 369 -25.11 -4.15 -4.06
C ALA A 369 -26.40 -4.46 -3.28
N TRP A 370 -26.29 -4.66 -1.96
CA TRP A 370 -27.46 -4.90 -1.11
C TRP A 370 -28.22 -3.62 -0.74
N THR A 371 -27.58 -2.47 -0.85
CA THR A 371 -28.16 -1.18 -0.47
C THR A 371 -28.03 -0.15 -1.60
N ASN A 372 -27.00 0.64 -1.55
CA ASN A 372 -26.51 1.56 -2.61
C ASN A 372 -25.09 2.03 -2.26
N LEU A 373 -24.44 2.68 -3.22
CA LEU A 373 -23.07 3.20 -3.07
C LEU A 373 -22.91 4.05 -1.82
N ARG A 374 -23.77 5.04 -1.60
CA ARG A 374 -23.63 5.99 -0.50
C ARG A 374 -23.83 5.34 0.86
N THR A 375 -24.83 4.48 0.96
CA THR A 375 -25.08 3.70 2.21
C THR A 375 -23.86 2.83 2.53
N SER A 376 -23.25 2.18 1.53
CA SER A 376 -22.06 1.37 1.74
C SER A 376 -20.87 2.19 2.26
N VAL A 377 -20.63 3.39 1.69
CA VAL A 377 -19.52 4.25 2.12
C VAL A 377 -19.77 4.83 3.51
N VAL A 378 -20.96 5.42 3.74
CA VAL A 378 -21.32 6.04 5.02
C VAL A 378 -21.31 5.01 6.14
N SER A 379 -22.02 3.88 5.95
CA SER A 379 -22.06 2.83 6.97
C SER A 379 -20.67 2.24 7.25
N GLY A 380 -19.85 2.09 6.21
CA GLY A 380 -18.46 1.65 6.36
C GLY A 380 -17.65 2.56 7.27
N GLY A 381 -17.74 3.88 7.07
CA GLY A 381 -17.11 4.86 7.95
C GLY A 381 -17.63 4.82 9.39
N LEU A 382 -18.96 4.71 9.58
CA LEU A 382 -19.58 4.63 10.92
C LEU A 382 -19.23 3.33 11.65
N ILE A 383 -19.26 2.19 10.96
CA ILE A 383 -18.86 0.89 11.52
C ILE A 383 -17.38 0.91 11.92
N CYS A 384 -16.51 1.50 11.09
CA CYS A 384 -15.11 1.71 11.40
C CYS A 384 -14.94 2.46 12.72
N ILE A 385 -15.62 3.60 12.90
CA ILE A 385 -15.61 4.37 14.14
C ILE A 385 -16.05 3.51 15.33
N GLY A 386 -17.12 2.72 15.16
CA GLY A 386 -17.63 1.82 16.20
C GLY A 386 -16.58 0.79 16.63
N PHE A 387 -15.99 0.06 15.70
CA PHE A 387 -14.95 -0.95 15.99
C PHE A 387 -13.71 -0.34 16.64
N ILE A 388 -13.23 0.80 16.13
CA ILE A 388 -12.06 1.50 16.71
C ILE A 388 -12.37 1.95 18.14
N SER A 389 -13.58 2.47 18.39
CA SER A 389 -14.01 2.87 19.74
C SER A 389 -14.07 1.67 20.69
N ILE A 390 -14.58 0.53 20.22
CA ILE A 390 -14.60 -0.73 20.96
C ILE A 390 -13.18 -1.17 21.30
N PHE A 391 -12.27 -1.24 20.32
CA PHE A 391 -10.87 -1.63 20.57
C PHE A 391 -10.15 -0.67 21.52
N ALA A 392 -10.41 0.64 21.41
CA ALA A 392 -9.84 1.61 22.33
C ALA A 392 -10.33 1.43 23.79
N THR A 393 -11.52 0.82 24.01
CA THR A 393 -12.04 0.53 25.34
C THR A 393 -11.55 -0.81 25.88
N ILE A 394 -11.54 -1.87 25.07
CA ILE A 394 -11.14 -3.22 25.50
C ILE A 394 -9.64 -3.45 25.52
N LEU A 395 -8.86 -2.58 24.85
CA LEU A 395 -7.39 -2.61 24.83
C LEU A 395 -6.80 -1.34 25.47
N PRO A 396 -6.94 -1.16 26.78
CA PRO A 396 -6.45 0.03 27.47
C PRO A 396 -4.93 0.20 27.38
N ASP A 397 -4.17 -0.90 27.30
CA ASP A 397 -2.71 -0.87 27.16
C ASP A 397 -2.28 -0.23 25.83
N PHE A 398 -3.03 -0.49 24.77
CA PHE A 398 -2.84 0.18 23.47
C PHE A 398 -3.25 1.66 23.57
N ARG A 399 -4.47 1.98 24.00
CA ARG A 399 -4.95 3.37 24.05
C ARG A 399 -4.08 4.26 24.93
N LYS A 400 -3.59 3.72 26.05
CA LYS A 400 -2.75 4.43 27.01
C LYS A 400 -1.27 4.36 26.69
N TYR A 401 -0.88 3.76 25.54
CA TYR A 401 0.54 3.69 25.17
C TYR A 401 1.15 5.09 25.15
N ASP A 402 2.18 5.26 25.97
CA ASP A 402 2.99 6.46 26.09
C ASP A 402 4.44 6.09 25.90
N ALA A 403 5.12 6.75 24.96
CA ALA A 403 6.51 6.43 24.58
C ALA A 403 7.53 6.61 25.70
N LYS A 404 7.21 7.42 26.73
CA LYS A 404 8.10 7.66 27.88
C LYS A 404 7.91 6.63 28.99
N THR A 405 6.71 6.11 29.17
CA THR A 405 6.36 5.25 30.30
C THR A 405 6.11 3.79 29.93
N ASN A 406 5.99 3.47 28.62
CA ASN A 406 5.76 2.09 28.19
C ASN A 406 6.95 1.19 28.56
N LYS A 407 6.65 0.06 29.23
CA LYS A 407 7.63 -0.91 29.72
C LYS A 407 8.55 -1.45 28.62
N PHE A 408 7.97 -1.81 27.48
CA PHE A 408 8.72 -2.43 26.38
C PHE A 408 9.58 -1.40 25.62
N ALA A 409 9.05 -0.18 25.44
CA ALA A 409 9.84 0.90 24.84
C ALA A 409 11.05 1.27 25.70
N ASN A 410 10.89 1.28 27.02
CA ASN A 410 12.00 1.56 27.96
C ASN A 410 13.02 0.43 27.94
N LEU A 411 12.58 -0.84 27.94
CA LEU A 411 13.46 -2.01 27.87
C LEU A 411 14.35 -1.96 26.61
N GLU A 412 13.74 -1.71 25.45
CA GLU A 412 14.50 -1.65 24.18
C GLU A 412 15.41 -0.40 24.11
N ARG A 413 15.01 0.70 24.73
CA ARG A 413 15.86 1.90 24.87
C ARG A 413 17.11 1.62 25.71
N GLU A 414 16.98 0.89 26.82
CA GLU A 414 18.10 0.49 27.67
C GLU A 414 19.05 -0.45 26.94
N LYS A 415 18.52 -1.47 26.26
CA LYS A 415 19.35 -2.40 25.46
C LYS A 415 20.20 -1.66 24.43
N ARG A 416 19.61 -0.69 23.70
CA ARG A 416 20.33 0.10 22.69
C ARG A 416 21.42 0.96 23.31
N LYS A 417 21.15 1.62 24.45
CA LYS A 417 22.17 2.39 25.16
C LYS A 417 23.36 1.52 25.60
N ASN A 418 23.09 0.34 26.14
CA ASN A 418 24.12 -0.59 26.57
C ASN A 418 24.96 -1.11 25.38
N SER A 419 24.34 -1.34 24.24
CA SER A 419 25.06 -1.76 23.02
C SER A 419 25.90 -0.64 22.40
N GLU A 420 25.52 0.63 22.55
CA GLU A 420 26.29 1.79 22.10
C GLU A 420 27.51 2.05 23.03
N GLN A 421 27.36 1.79 24.32
CA GLN A 421 28.46 1.94 25.31
C GLN A 421 29.50 0.80 25.21
N SER A 422 29.15 -0.34 24.63
CA SER A 422 30.04 -1.49 24.42
C SER A 422 30.79 -1.47 23.08
N ARG A 423 30.52 -0.49 22.23
CA ARG A 423 31.24 -0.21 20.97
C ARG A 423 32.23 0.92 21.13
#